data_e7db1510a400b8031279d2d1d16c074b
#
_entry.id   e7db1510a400b8031279d2d1d16c074b
#
_cell.length_a   1.000
_cell.length_b   1.000
_cell.length_c   1.000
_cell.angle_alpha   90.00
_cell.angle_beta   90.00
_cell.angle_gamma   90.00
#
_symmetry.space_group_name_H-M   'P 1'
#
loop_
_entity.id
_entity.type
_entity.pdbx_description
1 polymer ?
#
loop_
_entity_poly.entity_id
_entity_poly.type
_entity_poly.pdbx_seq_one_letter_code
_entity_poly.pdbx_strand_id
1 'polypeptide(L)'
;LTDGVLTITDPTGEVLMTGSDRFPVPEVLPGEAITVTVPMTVLSNAAIRVHTLNIKLSYQVCGAEKNWEEAFTVPVTQAIRLEHGDAQLPPAIAGELGNLTLPLMNMGKGELSNILVKLETSAANVQSVLVGSIAPGETKQAQLTFTPFADKVGTHSGTVTISCEDAYVNTFEETMEVSLTVDEPLPELTEEIPEKEKTSPVTIFLGILSFLLIAGLIAQHLILSGKIHKLEEDRL
;
A
#
# COMPACT_ATOMS: atom_id res chain seq x y z
N LEU A 1 -30.57 -39.62 36.40
CA LEU A 1 -29.17 -39.76 35.96
C LEU A 1 -28.29 -39.81 37.20
N THR A 2 -27.47 -40.83 37.32
CA THR A 2 -26.46 -41.01 38.40
C THR A 2 -25.09 -41.25 37.80
N ASP A 3 -24.02 -41.10 38.61
CA ASP A 3 -22.63 -41.36 38.24
C ASP A 3 -22.21 -40.64 36.95
N GLY A 4 -22.67 -39.40 36.77
CA GLY A 4 -22.40 -38.59 35.61
C GLY A 4 -20.94 -38.09 35.60
N VAL A 5 -20.27 -38.20 34.43
CA VAL A 5 -18.95 -37.60 34.17
C VAL A 5 -19.01 -36.87 32.83
N LEU A 6 -18.86 -35.58 32.92
CA LEU A 6 -18.69 -34.73 31.72
C LEU A 6 -17.22 -34.64 31.37
N THR A 7 -16.88 -34.98 30.13
CA THR A 7 -15.51 -34.84 29.57
C THR A 7 -15.57 -33.82 28.44
N ILE A 8 -14.63 -32.85 28.43
CA ILE A 8 -14.52 -31.86 27.38
C ILE A 8 -13.10 -31.89 26.82
N THR A 9 -12.99 -31.99 25.52
CA THR A 9 -11.68 -32.08 24.82
C THR A 9 -11.65 -31.12 23.65
N ASP A 10 -10.50 -30.46 23.48
CA ASP A 10 -10.14 -29.78 22.25
C ASP A 10 -9.29 -30.71 21.39
N PRO A 11 -9.73 -31.13 20.19
CA PRO A 11 -8.93 -31.96 19.29
C PRO A 11 -7.63 -31.28 18.82
N THR A 12 -7.57 -29.96 18.86
CA THR A 12 -6.39 -29.19 18.46
C THR A 12 -5.38 -29.01 19.59
N GLY A 13 -5.84 -29.14 20.85
CA GLY A 13 -5.02 -28.93 22.03
C GLY A 13 -4.65 -27.45 22.29
N GLU A 14 -5.34 -26.52 21.66
CA GLU A 14 -5.08 -25.07 21.77
C GLU A 14 -5.91 -24.41 22.87
N VAL A 15 -7.05 -25.03 23.23
CA VAL A 15 -7.91 -24.65 24.35
C VAL A 15 -7.89 -25.75 25.42
N LEU A 16 -7.33 -25.44 26.57
CA LEU A 16 -7.16 -26.43 27.65
C LEU A 16 -8.20 -26.20 28.76
N MET A 17 -8.70 -27.32 29.29
CA MET A 17 -9.49 -27.29 30.53
C MET A 17 -8.56 -27.09 31.72
N THR A 18 -8.83 -26.12 32.57
CA THR A 18 -7.97 -25.82 33.73
C THR A 18 -8.23 -26.83 34.85
N GLY A 19 -7.18 -27.59 35.21
CA GLY A 19 -7.21 -28.57 36.30
C GLY A 19 -7.59 -29.97 35.87
N SER A 20 -8.70 -30.16 35.17
CA SER A 20 -9.19 -31.46 34.70
C SER A 20 -10.00 -31.32 33.44
N ASP A 21 -9.97 -32.33 32.58
CA ASP A 21 -10.87 -32.47 31.42
C ASP A 21 -12.14 -33.26 31.76
N ARG A 22 -12.24 -33.76 33.03
CA ARG A 22 -13.34 -34.56 33.54
C ARG A 22 -14.01 -33.89 34.74
N PHE A 23 -15.31 -33.65 34.63
CA PHE A 23 -16.09 -32.96 35.64
C PHE A 23 -17.19 -33.88 36.14
N PRO A 24 -17.23 -34.19 37.44
CA PRO A 24 -18.33 -35.00 38.02
C PRO A 24 -19.65 -34.23 37.90
N VAL A 25 -20.67 -34.95 37.46
CA VAL A 25 -22.03 -34.43 37.33
C VAL A 25 -22.84 -35.01 38.49
N PRO A 26 -23.43 -34.19 39.38
CA PRO A 26 -24.28 -34.65 40.46
C PRO A 26 -25.47 -35.45 39.94
N GLU A 27 -26.16 -36.20 40.85
CA GLU A 27 -27.44 -36.83 40.51
C GLU A 27 -28.44 -35.78 40.02
N VAL A 28 -29.12 -36.08 38.91
CA VAL A 28 -30.14 -35.22 38.30
C VAL A 28 -31.43 -36.00 38.20
N LEU A 29 -32.47 -35.54 38.89
CA LEU A 29 -33.81 -36.13 38.89
C LEU A 29 -34.58 -35.71 37.61
N PRO A 30 -35.64 -36.48 37.25
CA PRO A 30 -36.47 -36.11 36.12
C PRO A 30 -37.08 -34.70 36.25
N GLY A 31 -36.83 -33.85 35.23
CA GLY A 31 -37.29 -32.45 35.22
C GLY A 31 -36.37 -31.45 35.90
N GLU A 32 -35.25 -31.89 36.48
CA GLU A 32 -34.23 -31.01 37.05
C GLU A 32 -33.18 -30.63 36.00
N ALA A 33 -32.53 -29.45 36.20
CA ALA A 33 -31.39 -28.97 35.42
C ALA A 33 -30.25 -28.61 36.38
N ILE A 34 -29.03 -28.90 35.95
CA ILE A 34 -27.82 -28.51 36.66
C ILE A 34 -26.92 -27.68 35.78
N THR A 35 -26.08 -26.88 36.41
CA THR A 35 -25.05 -26.12 35.71
C THR A 35 -23.67 -26.64 36.10
N VAL A 36 -22.88 -26.98 35.13
CA VAL A 36 -21.45 -27.33 35.31
C VAL A 36 -20.61 -26.21 34.75
N THR A 37 -19.78 -25.60 35.60
CA THR A 37 -18.85 -24.55 35.17
C THR A 37 -17.51 -25.18 34.85
N VAL A 38 -17.02 -24.96 33.62
CA VAL A 38 -15.76 -25.49 33.13
C VAL A 38 -14.79 -24.35 32.90
N PRO A 39 -13.74 -24.21 33.73
CA PRO A 39 -12.71 -23.21 33.48
C PRO A 39 -11.81 -23.62 32.31
N MET A 40 -11.59 -22.71 31.38
CA MET A 40 -10.78 -22.94 30.20
C MET A 40 -9.65 -21.93 30.09
N THR A 41 -8.54 -22.34 29.51
CA THR A 41 -7.38 -21.48 29.21
C THR A 41 -7.01 -21.63 27.75
N VAL A 42 -6.90 -20.51 27.04
CA VAL A 42 -6.44 -20.46 25.66
C VAL A 42 -4.92 -20.35 25.66
N LEU A 43 -4.25 -21.25 24.97
CA LEU A 43 -2.79 -21.23 24.86
C LEU A 43 -2.29 -20.04 24.04
N SER A 44 -1.07 -19.62 24.35
CA SER A 44 -0.45 -18.47 23.66
C SER A 44 -0.20 -18.70 22.17
N ASN A 45 -0.15 -19.94 21.70
CA ASN A 45 -0.01 -20.34 20.30
C ASN A 45 -1.34 -20.67 19.62
N ALA A 46 -2.48 -20.53 20.31
CA ALA A 46 -3.78 -20.78 19.71
C ALA A 46 -4.06 -19.89 18.52
N ALA A 47 -4.62 -20.47 17.47
CA ALA A 47 -5.05 -19.75 16.29
C ALA A 47 -6.27 -18.86 16.60
N ILE A 48 -6.30 -17.66 16.02
CA ILE A 48 -7.45 -16.73 16.14
C ILE A 48 -8.54 -17.19 15.16
N ARG A 49 -9.38 -18.09 15.63
CA ARG A 49 -10.48 -18.70 14.88
C ARG A 49 -11.50 -19.31 15.82
N VAL A 50 -12.58 -19.82 15.26
CA VAL A 50 -13.55 -20.64 15.99
C VAL A 50 -12.95 -22.04 16.21
N HIS A 51 -12.87 -22.47 17.47
CA HIS A 51 -12.44 -23.81 17.87
C HIS A 51 -13.66 -24.68 18.13
N THR A 52 -13.59 -25.96 17.74
CA THR A 52 -14.64 -26.95 18.01
C THR A 52 -14.18 -27.83 19.16
N LEU A 53 -14.94 -27.82 20.25
CA LEU A 53 -14.70 -28.65 21.41
C LEU A 53 -15.68 -29.80 21.44
N ASN A 54 -15.23 -31.00 21.82
CA ASN A 54 -16.06 -32.17 21.96
C ASN A 54 -16.48 -32.36 23.42
N ILE A 55 -17.76 -32.57 23.61
CA ILE A 55 -18.36 -32.89 24.91
C ILE A 55 -18.79 -34.34 24.89
N LYS A 56 -18.44 -35.08 25.96
CA LYS A 56 -18.94 -36.42 26.22
C LYS A 56 -19.50 -36.48 27.63
N LEU A 57 -20.75 -36.86 27.79
CA LEU A 57 -21.36 -37.13 29.06
C LEU A 57 -21.58 -38.64 29.17
N SER A 58 -20.89 -39.28 30.11
CA SER A 58 -21.12 -40.69 30.50
C SER A 58 -21.92 -40.71 31.81
N TYR A 59 -22.99 -41.51 31.88
CA TYR A 59 -23.89 -41.53 33.03
C TYR A 59 -24.66 -42.84 33.10
N GLN A 60 -25.31 -43.08 34.25
CA GLN A 60 -26.18 -44.26 34.45
C GLN A 60 -27.66 -43.83 34.57
N VAL A 61 -28.54 -44.67 33.97
CA VAL A 61 -29.97 -44.58 34.12
C VAL A 61 -30.50 -45.97 34.40
N CYS A 62 -31.17 -46.18 35.56
CA CYS A 62 -31.71 -47.47 36.02
C CYS A 62 -30.63 -48.57 35.95
N GLY A 63 -29.38 -48.27 36.34
CA GLY A 63 -28.25 -49.20 36.32
C GLY A 63 -27.64 -49.50 34.94
N ALA A 64 -28.11 -48.88 33.88
CA ALA A 64 -27.57 -49.01 32.54
C ALA A 64 -26.68 -47.79 32.20
N GLU A 65 -25.46 -48.04 31.74
CA GLU A 65 -24.54 -47.01 31.26
C GLU A 65 -25.05 -46.42 29.95
N LYS A 66 -24.98 -45.08 29.85
CA LYS A 66 -25.34 -44.30 28.69
C LYS A 66 -24.26 -43.28 28.41
N ASN A 67 -24.09 -42.98 27.13
CA ASN A 67 -23.20 -41.92 26.67
C ASN A 67 -23.96 -40.95 25.77
N TRP A 68 -23.67 -39.68 25.93
CA TRP A 68 -24.12 -38.60 25.04
C TRP A 68 -22.89 -37.81 24.59
N GLU A 69 -22.82 -37.52 23.30
CA GLU A 69 -21.70 -36.80 22.73
C GLU A 69 -22.21 -35.70 21.81
N GLU A 70 -21.59 -34.53 21.92
CA GLU A 70 -21.88 -33.38 21.08
C GLU A 70 -20.61 -32.53 20.89
N ALA A 71 -20.64 -31.65 19.89
CA ALA A 71 -19.61 -30.68 19.67
C ALA A 71 -20.17 -29.27 19.81
N PHE A 72 -19.40 -28.36 20.41
CA PHE A 72 -19.74 -26.96 20.49
C PHE A 72 -18.55 -26.10 20.05
N THR A 73 -18.82 -24.86 19.68
CA THR A 73 -17.82 -23.96 19.16
C THR A 73 -17.51 -22.82 20.13
N VAL A 74 -16.24 -22.49 20.27
CA VAL A 74 -15.75 -21.37 21.08
C VAL A 74 -14.92 -20.45 20.18
N PRO A 75 -15.31 -19.18 20.00
CA PRO A 75 -14.51 -18.22 19.28
C PRO A 75 -13.29 -17.81 20.12
N VAL A 76 -12.10 -17.95 19.56
CA VAL A 76 -10.87 -17.40 20.14
C VAL A 76 -10.56 -16.11 19.42
N THR A 77 -10.59 -15.00 20.15
CA THR A 77 -10.37 -13.65 19.62
C THR A 77 -9.17 -12.99 20.27
N GLN A 78 -8.62 -11.98 19.62
CA GLN A 78 -7.58 -11.10 20.15
C GLN A 78 -7.93 -9.66 19.78
N ALA A 79 -7.61 -8.70 20.64
CA ALA A 79 -7.67 -7.31 20.26
C ALA A 79 -6.75 -7.01 19.06
N ILE A 80 -7.19 -6.17 18.16
CA ILE A 80 -6.38 -5.73 17.00
C ILE A 80 -5.12 -5.06 17.51
N ARG A 81 -3.98 -5.43 16.94
CA ARG A 81 -2.65 -4.91 17.26
C ARG A 81 -1.94 -4.51 15.96
N LEU A 82 -2.49 -3.49 15.32
CA LEU A 82 -1.84 -2.82 14.20
C LEU A 82 -0.94 -1.72 14.77
N GLU A 83 0.32 -1.74 14.41
CA GLU A 83 1.31 -0.71 14.73
C GLU A 83 1.73 -0.04 13.43
N HIS A 84 2.16 1.20 13.51
CA HIS A 84 2.70 1.93 12.37
C HIS A 84 4.07 2.53 12.69
N GLY A 85 4.89 2.71 11.66
CA GLY A 85 6.12 3.50 11.75
C GLY A 85 5.86 4.98 11.51
N ASP A 86 6.93 5.76 11.37
CA ASP A 86 6.83 7.17 11.04
C ASP A 86 6.34 7.36 9.60
N ALA A 87 5.40 8.28 9.43
CA ALA A 87 4.93 8.68 8.10
C ALA A 87 6.04 9.45 7.38
N GLN A 88 6.47 8.92 6.24
CA GLN A 88 7.41 9.59 5.35
C GLN A 88 6.64 10.45 4.35
N LEU A 89 6.64 11.75 4.56
CA LEU A 89 5.94 12.74 3.74
C LEU A 89 6.96 13.81 3.30
N PRO A 90 7.77 13.53 2.26
CA PRO A 90 8.74 14.49 1.76
C PRO A 90 8.04 15.75 1.21
N PRO A 91 8.75 16.90 1.14
CA PRO A 91 8.23 18.10 0.50
C PRO A 91 7.73 17.80 -0.91
N ALA A 92 6.56 18.31 -1.25
CA ALA A 92 5.93 18.14 -2.56
C ALA A 92 5.90 19.48 -3.30
N ILE A 93 5.98 19.44 -4.63
CA ILE A 93 5.90 20.64 -5.46
C ILE A 93 4.43 20.93 -5.77
N ALA A 94 4.02 22.20 -5.68
CA ALA A 94 2.67 22.64 -5.98
C ALA A 94 2.25 22.24 -7.42
N GLY A 95 1.13 21.54 -7.53
CA GLY A 95 0.62 21.02 -8.81
C GLY A 95 1.28 19.74 -9.32
N GLU A 96 2.31 19.21 -8.66
CA GLU A 96 2.97 17.95 -9.03
C GLU A 96 2.61 16.80 -8.09
N LEU A 97 2.97 15.57 -8.49
CA LEU A 97 2.70 14.37 -7.68
C LEU A 97 3.65 14.32 -6.47
N GLY A 98 3.05 14.32 -5.29
CA GLY A 98 3.69 13.97 -4.03
C GLY A 98 3.35 12.54 -3.60
N ASN A 99 4.08 12.01 -2.63
CA ASN A 99 3.83 10.71 -2.06
C ASN A 99 3.94 10.70 -0.54
N LEU A 100 3.11 9.88 0.08
CA LEU A 100 3.19 9.51 1.49
C LEU A 100 3.51 8.02 1.55
N THR A 101 4.49 7.64 2.36
CA THR A 101 4.80 6.24 2.66
C THR A 101 4.67 6.00 4.15
N LEU A 102 3.92 4.95 4.53
CA LEU A 102 3.66 4.61 5.92
C LEU A 102 3.85 3.10 6.12
N PRO A 103 4.84 2.67 6.92
CA PRO A 103 4.99 1.26 7.31
C PRO A 103 3.89 0.86 8.28
N LEU A 104 3.22 -0.26 8.04
CA LEU A 104 2.18 -0.86 8.87
C LEU A 104 2.59 -2.28 9.26
N MET A 105 2.49 -2.60 10.55
CA MET A 105 2.95 -3.87 11.12
C MET A 105 1.80 -4.54 11.88
N ASN A 106 1.47 -5.78 11.51
CA ASN A 106 0.52 -6.57 12.29
C ASN A 106 1.25 -7.28 13.43
N MET A 107 1.15 -6.74 14.63
CA MET A 107 1.74 -7.32 15.85
C MET A 107 0.80 -8.33 16.52
N GLY A 108 -0.35 -8.59 15.92
CA GLY A 108 -1.33 -9.59 16.38
C GLY A 108 -1.02 -10.99 15.86
N LYS A 109 -1.92 -11.94 16.18
CA LYS A 109 -1.87 -13.35 15.74
C LYS A 109 -2.94 -13.67 14.70
N GLY A 110 -3.92 -12.79 14.52
CA GLY A 110 -4.93 -12.86 13.47
C GLY A 110 -4.50 -12.02 12.27
N GLU A 111 -4.93 -12.43 11.07
CA GLU A 111 -4.82 -11.62 9.88
C GLU A 111 -5.68 -10.36 10.01
N LEU A 112 -5.16 -9.23 9.58
CA LEU A 112 -5.90 -7.98 9.44
C LEU A 112 -6.24 -7.76 7.98
N SER A 113 -7.46 -7.34 7.70
CA SER A 113 -8.00 -7.13 6.36
C SER A 113 -8.55 -5.71 6.19
N ASN A 114 -8.88 -5.35 4.94
CA ASN A 114 -9.48 -4.06 4.59
C ASN A 114 -8.67 -2.87 5.12
N ILE A 115 -7.33 -3.00 5.15
CA ILE A 115 -6.47 -1.95 5.67
C ILE A 115 -6.47 -0.80 4.70
N LEU A 116 -7.01 0.34 5.15
CA LEU A 116 -7.13 1.58 4.39
C LEU A 116 -6.32 2.68 5.08
N VAL A 117 -5.53 3.40 4.30
CA VAL A 117 -4.83 4.61 4.75
C VAL A 117 -5.40 5.80 3.99
N LYS A 118 -5.82 6.83 4.72
CA LYS A 118 -6.44 8.05 4.19
C LYS A 118 -5.63 9.26 4.62
N LEU A 119 -5.35 10.15 3.68
CA LEU A 119 -4.73 11.46 3.94
C LEU A 119 -5.76 12.58 3.75
N GLU A 120 -5.92 13.42 4.74
CA GLU A 120 -6.73 14.63 4.71
C GLU A 120 -5.87 15.84 5.04
N THR A 121 -5.84 16.83 4.15
CA THR A 121 -5.12 18.10 4.33
C THR A 121 -5.83 19.21 3.58
N SER A 122 -5.64 20.46 4.01
CA SER A 122 -6.15 21.62 3.29
C SER A 122 -5.40 21.93 1.99
N ALA A 123 -4.24 21.31 1.78
CA ALA A 123 -3.37 21.55 0.63
C ALA A 123 -3.59 20.61 -0.56
N ALA A 124 -4.37 19.53 -0.40
CA ALA A 124 -4.68 18.57 -1.46
C ALA A 124 -6.09 17.99 -1.30
N ASN A 125 -6.62 17.37 -2.34
CA ASN A 125 -7.84 16.57 -2.20
C ASN A 125 -7.60 15.38 -1.27
N VAL A 126 -8.66 14.93 -0.59
CA VAL A 126 -8.63 13.71 0.22
C VAL A 126 -8.23 12.52 -0.66
N GLN A 127 -7.22 11.81 -0.22
CA GLN A 127 -6.72 10.61 -0.90
C GLN A 127 -6.73 9.40 0.04
N SER A 128 -6.93 8.24 -0.53
CA SER A 128 -6.86 6.98 0.22
C SER A 128 -6.23 5.86 -0.62
N VAL A 129 -5.59 4.94 0.07
CA VAL A 129 -5.01 3.73 -0.53
C VAL A 129 -5.41 2.50 0.27
N LEU A 130 -5.88 1.47 -0.44
CA LEU A 130 -6.14 0.16 0.14
C LEU A 130 -4.86 -0.67 0.11
N VAL A 131 -4.36 -1.03 1.30
CA VAL A 131 -3.16 -1.88 1.46
C VAL A 131 -3.51 -3.37 1.33
N GLY A 132 -4.77 -3.70 1.57
CA GLY A 132 -5.30 -5.06 1.54
C GLY A 132 -5.22 -5.74 2.91
N SER A 133 -4.66 -6.95 3.01
CA SER A 133 -4.48 -7.67 4.27
C SER A 133 -3.02 -7.73 4.69
N ILE A 134 -2.77 -7.85 6.01
CA ILE A 134 -1.44 -8.07 6.60
C ILE A 134 -1.53 -9.30 7.50
N ALA A 135 -0.72 -10.32 7.18
CA ALA A 135 -0.63 -11.54 7.97
C ALA A 135 0.03 -11.29 9.34
N PRO A 136 -0.16 -12.15 10.33
CA PRO A 136 0.49 -12.06 11.64
C PRO A 136 2.01 -11.92 11.53
N GLY A 137 2.58 -10.89 12.17
CA GLY A 137 4.02 -10.60 12.16
C GLY A 137 4.55 -10.02 10.84
N GLU A 138 3.70 -9.78 9.85
CA GLU A 138 4.08 -9.17 8.58
C GLU A 138 4.07 -7.64 8.68
N THR A 139 4.94 -7.01 7.86
CA THR A 139 4.98 -5.57 7.64
C THR A 139 4.68 -5.27 6.19
N LYS A 140 3.79 -4.30 5.92
CA LYS A 140 3.53 -3.75 4.59
C LYS A 140 3.66 -2.25 4.60
N GLN A 141 3.99 -1.69 3.43
CA GLN A 141 4.04 -0.24 3.25
C GLN A 141 2.79 0.25 2.53
N ALA A 142 2.09 1.18 3.14
CA ALA A 142 1.10 1.98 2.45
C ALA A 142 1.82 3.06 1.63
N GLN A 143 1.53 3.12 0.33
CA GLN A 143 2.05 4.15 -0.58
C GLN A 143 0.86 4.90 -1.17
N LEU A 144 0.71 6.16 -0.77
CA LEU A 144 -0.38 7.01 -1.18
C LEU A 144 0.18 8.18 -1.98
N THR A 145 -0.37 8.41 -3.17
CA THR A 145 0.00 9.54 -4.02
C THR A 145 -1.07 10.63 -3.93
N PHE A 146 -0.64 11.88 -3.96
CA PHE A 146 -1.52 13.05 -3.93
C PHE A 146 -0.92 14.17 -4.79
N THR A 147 -1.74 15.16 -5.12
CA THR A 147 -1.27 16.37 -5.82
C THR A 147 -1.69 17.58 -5.00
N PRO A 148 -0.74 18.34 -4.45
CA PRO A 148 -1.05 19.59 -3.79
C PRO A 148 -1.67 20.60 -4.77
N PHE A 149 -2.57 21.42 -4.27
CA PHE A 149 -3.13 22.53 -5.07
C PHE A 149 -2.05 23.54 -5.43
N ALA A 150 -2.09 24.09 -6.63
CA ALA A 150 -1.09 25.00 -7.15
C ALA A 150 -0.99 26.33 -6.35
N ASP A 151 -2.04 26.70 -5.63
CA ASP A 151 -2.12 27.92 -4.80
C ASP A 151 -1.75 27.68 -3.33
N LYS A 152 -1.36 26.45 -2.96
CA LYS A 152 -1.09 26.05 -1.57
C LYS A 152 0.40 25.83 -1.31
N VAL A 153 1.20 26.86 -1.52
CA VAL A 153 2.62 26.86 -1.14
C VAL A 153 2.76 27.07 0.37
N GLY A 154 3.73 26.43 0.99
CA GLY A 154 4.04 26.52 2.42
C GLY A 154 3.75 25.23 3.19
N THR A 155 3.72 25.34 4.52
CA THR A 155 3.50 24.19 5.41
C THR A 155 2.04 24.12 5.84
N HIS A 156 1.43 22.95 5.66
CA HIS A 156 0.05 22.65 5.98
C HIS A 156 -0.06 21.46 6.93
N SER A 157 -0.96 21.54 7.91
CA SER A 157 -1.32 20.38 8.72
C SER A 157 -2.19 19.41 7.92
N GLY A 158 -2.03 18.13 8.21
CA GLY A 158 -2.87 17.07 7.68
C GLY A 158 -3.08 15.99 8.72
N THR A 159 -4.03 15.12 8.46
CA THR A 159 -4.33 13.94 9.28
C THR A 159 -4.25 12.70 8.41
N VAL A 160 -3.53 11.70 8.89
CA VAL A 160 -3.52 10.36 8.31
C VAL A 160 -4.39 9.48 9.19
N THR A 161 -5.41 8.86 8.61
CA THR A 161 -6.29 7.89 9.26
C THR A 161 -5.98 6.50 8.74
N ILE A 162 -5.77 5.56 9.64
CA ILE A 162 -5.53 4.15 9.35
C ILE A 162 -6.73 3.39 9.87
N SER A 163 -7.37 2.56 9.04
CA SER A 163 -8.45 1.67 9.47
C SER A 163 -8.20 0.24 8.99
N CYS A 164 -8.68 -0.74 9.76
CA CYS A 164 -8.61 -2.16 9.40
C CYS A 164 -9.71 -2.97 10.10
N GLU A 165 -9.85 -4.23 9.69
CA GLU A 165 -10.78 -5.20 10.25
C GLU A 165 -10.06 -6.52 10.58
N ASP A 166 -10.52 -7.19 11.63
CA ASP A 166 -10.10 -8.56 11.96
C ASP A 166 -11.01 -9.62 11.31
N ALA A 167 -10.71 -10.90 11.53
CA ALA A 167 -11.51 -12.03 11.02
C ALA A 167 -12.96 -12.10 11.58
N TYR A 168 -13.26 -11.36 12.62
CA TYR A 168 -14.60 -11.27 13.24
C TYR A 168 -15.31 -9.95 12.91
N VAL A 169 -14.78 -9.18 11.93
CA VAL A 169 -15.34 -7.89 11.51
C VAL A 169 -15.29 -6.83 12.62
N ASN A 170 -14.42 -7.00 13.63
CA ASN A 170 -14.12 -5.90 14.54
C ASN A 170 -13.28 -4.87 13.80
N THR A 171 -13.67 -3.61 13.92
CA THR A 171 -12.98 -2.49 13.26
C THR A 171 -11.99 -1.83 14.22
N PHE A 172 -10.88 -1.35 13.66
CA PHE A 172 -9.90 -0.51 14.32
C PHE A 172 -9.68 0.74 13.49
N GLU A 173 -9.56 1.88 14.15
CA GLU A 173 -9.24 3.15 13.51
C GLU A 173 -8.26 3.93 14.38
N GLU A 174 -7.22 4.47 13.76
CA GLU A 174 -6.23 5.32 14.40
C GLU A 174 -5.93 6.53 13.52
N THR A 175 -5.69 7.66 14.15
CA THR A 175 -5.38 8.93 13.46
C THR A 175 -4.07 9.49 13.96
N MET A 176 -3.26 10.02 13.03
CA MET A 176 -2.02 10.72 13.33
C MET A 176 -1.96 12.06 12.61
N GLU A 177 -1.39 13.07 13.26
CA GLU A 177 -1.13 14.36 12.63
C GLU A 177 0.16 14.29 11.80
N VAL A 178 0.12 14.91 10.62
CA VAL A 178 1.27 15.04 9.73
C VAL A 178 1.42 16.47 9.26
N SER A 179 2.62 16.84 8.85
CA SER A 179 2.93 18.16 8.30
C SER A 179 3.38 18.01 6.86
N LEU A 180 2.63 18.60 5.93
CA LEU A 180 2.94 18.63 4.51
C LEU A 180 3.59 19.96 4.15
N THR A 181 4.81 19.93 3.62
CA THR A 181 5.46 21.09 3.02
C THR A 181 5.26 21.05 1.51
N VAL A 182 4.74 22.16 0.97
CA VAL A 182 4.51 22.36 -0.46
C VAL A 182 5.42 23.45 -0.97
N ASP A 183 6.34 23.10 -1.85
CA ASP A 183 7.30 24.01 -2.47
C ASP A 183 6.71 24.65 -3.74
N GLU A 184 7.24 25.82 -4.10
CA GLU A 184 6.90 26.46 -5.37
C GLU A 184 7.40 25.62 -6.56
N PRO A 185 6.63 25.56 -7.66
CA PRO A 185 7.12 24.93 -8.87
C PRO A 185 8.36 25.68 -9.38
N LEU A 186 9.38 24.92 -9.79
CA LEU A 186 10.55 25.53 -10.44
C LEU A 186 10.07 26.34 -11.65
N PRO A 187 10.56 27.58 -11.84
CA PRO A 187 10.24 28.33 -13.04
C PRO A 187 10.64 27.49 -14.24
N GLU A 188 9.70 27.26 -15.17
CA GLU A 188 10.06 26.67 -16.46
C GLU A 188 11.19 27.52 -17.04
N LEU A 189 12.36 26.92 -17.19
CA LEU A 189 13.39 27.48 -18.03
C LEU A 189 12.79 27.51 -19.43
N THR A 190 12.14 28.64 -19.76
CA THR A 190 11.83 28.92 -21.15
C THR A 190 13.20 28.97 -21.82
N GLU A 191 13.64 27.86 -22.43
CA GLU A 191 14.73 27.94 -23.42
C GLU A 191 14.25 29.00 -24.41
N GLU A 192 14.80 30.20 -24.29
CA GLU A 192 14.74 31.16 -25.38
C GLU A 192 15.38 30.42 -26.57
N ILE A 193 14.52 29.81 -27.40
CA ILE A 193 14.95 29.32 -28.71
C ILE A 193 15.57 30.55 -29.36
N PRO A 194 16.91 30.60 -29.59
CA PRO A 194 17.51 31.77 -30.18
C PRO A 194 16.74 32.01 -31.45
N GLU A 195 16.06 33.19 -31.52
CA GLU A 195 15.31 33.60 -32.69
C GLU A 195 16.29 33.53 -33.84
N LYS A 196 16.07 32.57 -34.78
CA LYS A 196 16.92 32.44 -35.96
C LYS A 196 17.04 33.83 -36.56
N GLU A 197 18.25 34.44 -36.44
CA GLU A 197 18.50 35.71 -37.06
C GLU A 197 18.01 35.63 -38.50
N LYS A 198 16.96 36.38 -38.81
CA LYS A 198 16.44 36.50 -40.16
C LYS A 198 17.60 37.09 -40.96
N THR A 199 18.27 36.22 -41.70
CA THR A 199 19.36 36.66 -42.60
C THR A 199 18.79 37.79 -43.42
N SER A 200 19.36 38.99 -43.24
CA SER A 200 18.89 40.19 -43.92
C SER A 200 18.87 39.90 -45.43
N PRO A 201 17.82 40.29 -46.17
CA PRO A 201 17.77 40.11 -47.62
C PRO A 201 19.00 40.73 -48.32
N VAL A 202 19.65 41.69 -47.67
CA VAL A 202 20.94 42.30 -48.13
C VAL A 202 22.10 41.31 -48.07
N THR A 203 22.20 40.47 -47.01
CA THR A 203 23.24 39.44 -46.89
C THR A 203 23.08 38.34 -47.92
N ILE A 204 21.83 37.95 -48.21
CA ILE A 204 21.54 36.97 -49.27
C ILE A 204 21.89 37.54 -50.65
N PHE A 205 21.55 38.81 -50.89
CA PHE A 205 21.87 39.51 -52.15
C PHE A 205 23.37 39.66 -52.34
N LEU A 206 24.14 40.06 -51.31
CA LEU A 206 25.63 40.14 -51.38
C LEU A 206 26.25 38.75 -51.63
N GLY A 207 25.71 37.69 -51.01
CA GLY A 207 26.17 36.32 -51.26
C GLY A 207 25.96 35.86 -52.69
N ILE A 208 24.82 36.15 -53.31
CA ILE A 208 24.53 35.85 -54.70
C ILE A 208 25.44 36.68 -55.63
N LEU A 209 25.63 37.97 -55.36
CA LEU A 209 26.47 38.86 -56.14
C LEU A 209 27.95 38.40 -56.10
N SER A 210 28.45 38.00 -54.95
CA SER A 210 29.83 37.49 -54.83
C SER A 210 30.01 36.17 -55.58
N PHE A 211 29.01 35.28 -55.54
CA PHE A 211 29.04 34.03 -56.32
C PHE A 211 29.04 34.25 -57.80
N LEU A 212 28.24 35.20 -58.32
CA LEU A 212 28.23 35.57 -59.76
C LEU A 212 29.58 36.21 -60.23
N LEU A 213 30.21 37.03 -59.38
CA LEU A 213 31.51 37.60 -59.67
C LEU A 213 32.59 36.53 -59.77
N ILE A 214 32.65 35.58 -58.85
CA ILE A 214 33.58 34.47 -58.84
C ILE A 214 33.35 33.58 -60.09
N ALA A 215 32.09 33.23 -60.40
CA ALA A 215 31.76 32.47 -61.58
C ALA A 215 32.17 33.16 -62.88
N GLY A 216 32.01 34.51 -62.95
CA GLY A 216 32.44 35.33 -64.08
C GLY A 216 33.96 35.31 -64.25
N LEU A 217 34.72 35.42 -63.15
CA LEU A 217 36.20 35.35 -63.20
C LEU A 217 36.70 33.97 -63.66
N ILE A 218 36.07 32.90 -63.22
CA ILE A 218 36.40 31.54 -63.66
C ILE A 218 36.13 31.36 -65.15
N ALA A 219 34.96 31.83 -65.63
CA ALA A 219 34.62 31.77 -67.03
C ALA A 219 35.59 32.56 -67.91
N GLN A 220 35.97 33.73 -67.43
CA GLN A 220 36.94 34.58 -68.09
C GLN A 220 38.32 33.91 -68.16
N HIS A 221 38.76 33.27 -67.09
CA HIS A 221 40.01 32.51 -67.05
C HIS A 221 40.01 31.33 -68.02
N LEU A 222 38.90 30.58 -68.09
CA LEU A 222 38.73 29.46 -69.01
C LEU A 222 38.77 29.92 -70.51
N ILE A 223 38.13 31.04 -70.81
CA ILE A 223 38.16 31.63 -72.17
C ILE A 223 39.53 32.09 -72.53
N LEU A 224 40.25 32.72 -71.60
CA LEU A 224 41.64 33.18 -71.85
C LEU A 224 42.59 31.99 -72.04
N SER A 225 42.52 30.98 -71.20
CA SER A 225 43.36 29.77 -71.32
C SER A 225 43.08 29.02 -72.62
N GLY A 226 41.79 28.92 -73.05
CA GLY A 226 41.45 28.33 -74.35
C GLY A 226 41.99 29.14 -75.56
N LYS A 227 42.03 30.48 -75.42
CA LYS A 227 42.68 31.33 -76.49
C LYS A 227 44.17 31.16 -76.49
N ILE A 228 44.86 31.03 -75.39
CA ILE A 228 46.29 30.80 -75.28
C ILE A 228 46.62 29.44 -75.91
N HIS A 229 45.88 28.42 -75.65
CA HIS A 229 46.09 27.07 -76.20
C HIS A 229 45.95 27.07 -77.75
N LYS A 230 44.97 27.80 -78.29
CA LYS A 230 44.82 27.96 -79.76
C LYS A 230 45.96 28.71 -80.41
N LEU A 231 46.55 29.68 -79.71
CA LEU A 231 47.71 30.44 -80.24
C LEU A 231 49.04 29.65 -80.22
N GLU A 232 49.11 28.63 -79.34
CA GLU A 232 50.20 27.66 -79.28
C GLU A 232 50.14 26.63 -80.42
N GLU A 233 48.92 26.15 -80.76
CA GLU A 233 48.68 25.21 -81.85
C GLU A 233 48.95 25.81 -83.24
N ASP A 234 48.65 27.09 -83.39
CA ASP A 234 48.94 27.81 -84.70
C ASP A 234 50.44 28.18 -84.91
N ARG A 235 51.30 27.81 -83.93
CA ARG A 235 52.76 28.09 -84.00
C ARG A 235 53.65 26.87 -84.28
N LEU A 236 53.03 25.68 -84.37
CA LEU A 236 53.70 24.45 -84.76
C LEU A 236 53.40 24.08 -86.20
#